data_27465785f017dff70c6fb2075d40a706
#
_entry.id   27465785f017dff70c6fb2075d40a706
#
_cell.length_a   1.000
_cell.length_b   1.000
_cell.length_c   1.000
_cell.angle_alpha   90.00
_cell.angle_beta   90.00
_cell.angle_gamma   90.00
#
_symmetry.space_group_name_H-M   'P 1'
#
loop_
_entity.id
_entity.type
_entity.pdbx_description
1 polymer ?
#
loop_
_entity_poly.entity_id
_entity_poly.type
_entity_poly.pdbx_seq_one_letter_code
_entity_poly.pdbx_strand_id
1 'polypeptide(L)'
;MKTKTIFLSVATLLSLLISEKATAQIGEPYIHDPSTIMECEGKYYTFGTGGGGLISEDGWTWNSGGVRPGRGAAPDAVKIGDRYLIAYSATGGGLGGSHRGTVLTMWNKTLDPNSPDFKYTEAIAVASSEDNEDCDAIDAGLLLDPTDGRLWLSYGTYFGFIRLVELDPTTGKRMEGNEPINIAIDCEATDLIYRNGWYYLLGTHGTCCDGPNSTYNIVVGRSRKVTGPYIDNMGRDMLEGGGKMVLAAGNRQTGPGHFGRFIETDGVEKMSCHFEADFDRGGRSVLAIRPLLWKNEWPVAGEVFKEGTYEIESERRGYALELSVDFVRMEGGRHRFGKKVTNLFCL
;
A
#
# COMPACT_ATOMS: atom_id res chain seq x y z
N MET A 1 76.08 -5.51 -24.16
CA MET A 1 74.68 -5.90 -24.19
C MET A 1 74.01 -5.46 -22.88
N LYS A 2 73.12 -4.45 -22.92
CA LYS A 2 72.43 -3.96 -21.74
C LYS A 2 70.95 -4.49 -21.79
N THR A 3 70.63 -5.39 -20.89
CA THR A 3 69.33 -5.97 -20.76
C THR A 3 68.43 -4.95 -20.06
N LYS A 4 67.35 -4.46 -20.72
CA LYS A 4 66.37 -3.61 -20.13
C LYS A 4 65.27 -4.52 -19.51
N THR A 5 65.13 -4.48 -18.19
CA THR A 5 64.04 -5.11 -17.46
C THR A 5 62.83 -4.19 -17.55
N ILE A 6 61.74 -4.65 -18.16
CA ILE A 6 60.47 -3.96 -18.21
C ILE A 6 59.69 -4.41 -17.00
N PHE A 7 59.43 -3.49 -16.06
CA PHE A 7 58.47 -3.69 -14.99
C PHE A 7 57.04 -3.47 -15.53
N LEU A 8 56.29 -4.53 -15.62
CA LEU A 8 54.86 -4.47 -15.93
C LEU A 8 54.11 -4.29 -14.60
N SER A 9 53.68 -3.06 -14.33
CA SER A 9 52.79 -2.78 -13.21
C SER A 9 51.41 -3.27 -13.55
N VAL A 10 51.00 -4.39 -12.97
CA VAL A 10 49.60 -4.85 -12.98
C VAL A 10 48.86 -4.04 -11.92
N ALA A 11 48.21 -2.98 -12.34
CA ALA A 11 47.19 -2.31 -11.50
C ALA A 11 45.94 -3.18 -11.47
N THR A 12 45.81 -3.96 -10.42
CA THR A 12 44.56 -4.71 -10.14
C THR A 12 43.52 -3.68 -9.71
N LEU A 13 42.68 -3.27 -10.64
CA LEU A 13 41.47 -2.50 -10.34
C LEU A 13 40.52 -3.45 -9.64
N LEU A 14 40.54 -3.43 -8.31
CA LEU A 14 39.51 -4.07 -7.47
C LEU A 14 38.27 -3.21 -7.57
N SER A 15 37.45 -3.44 -8.59
CA SER A 15 36.07 -2.91 -8.62
C SER A 15 35.30 -3.60 -7.49
N LEU A 16 35.17 -2.92 -6.36
CA LEU A 16 34.12 -3.26 -5.40
C LEU A 16 32.78 -3.12 -6.14
N LEU A 17 32.23 -4.24 -6.58
CA LEU A 17 30.84 -4.35 -6.91
C LEU A 17 30.09 -4.20 -5.59
N ILE A 18 29.80 -2.95 -5.20
CA ILE A 18 28.76 -2.67 -4.22
C ILE A 18 27.47 -3.07 -4.94
N SER A 19 26.97 -4.25 -4.66
CA SER A 19 25.61 -4.62 -4.97
C SER A 19 24.74 -3.63 -4.20
N GLU A 20 24.32 -2.54 -4.86
CA GLU A 20 23.25 -1.71 -4.33
C GLU A 20 22.04 -2.61 -4.27
N LYS A 21 21.71 -3.09 -3.07
CA LYS A 21 20.44 -3.75 -2.82
C LYS A 21 19.37 -2.74 -3.22
N ALA A 22 18.43 -3.18 -4.05
CA ALA A 22 17.26 -2.39 -4.36
C ALA A 22 16.48 -2.18 -3.06
N THR A 23 16.71 -1.04 -2.39
CA THR A 23 15.92 -0.63 -1.23
C THR A 23 14.61 -0.06 -1.72
N ALA A 24 13.52 -0.46 -1.11
CA ALA A 24 12.17 -0.17 -1.60
C ALA A 24 11.94 1.34 -1.81
N GLN A 25 12.20 2.19 -0.83
CA GLN A 25 12.12 3.65 -0.94
C GLN A 25 13.38 4.29 -0.38
N ILE A 26 13.72 5.49 -0.87
CA ILE A 26 14.88 6.28 -0.43
C ILE A 26 14.43 7.31 0.62
N GLY A 27 15.38 7.90 1.34
CA GLY A 27 15.13 8.92 2.36
C GLY A 27 14.79 8.31 3.72
N GLU A 28 13.81 8.90 4.39
CA GLU A 28 13.33 8.50 5.70
C GLU A 28 11.86 8.03 5.63
N PRO A 29 11.58 6.90 4.96
CA PRO A 29 10.22 6.43 4.72
C PRO A 29 9.59 5.76 5.96
N TYR A 30 9.80 6.32 7.14
CA TYR A 30 9.33 5.74 8.41
C TYR A 30 7.90 6.14 8.68
N ILE A 31 7.01 5.17 8.62
CA ILE A 31 5.58 5.36 8.83
C ILE A 31 4.95 4.06 9.31
N HIS A 32 3.85 4.19 10.04
CA HIS A 32 2.94 3.10 10.39
C HIS A 32 1.55 3.47 9.86
N ASP A 33 0.82 2.50 9.32
CA ASP A 33 -0.51 2.66 8.72
C ASP A 33 -0.57 3.76 7.64
N PRO A 34 0.18 3.64 6.54
CA PRO A 34 0.16 4.66 5.49
C PRO A 34 -1.19 4.68 4.76
N SER A 35 -1.80 5.84 4.65
CA SER A 35 -2.98 6.05 3.82
C SER A 35 -2.71 5.78 2.34
N THR A 36 -3.75 5.70 1.55
CA THR A 36 -3.67 5.90 0.09
C THR A 36 -2.79 7.10 -0.23
N ILE A 37 -1.87 6.94 -1.19
CA ILE A 37 -0.96 8.01 -1.62
C ILE A 37 -1.72 8.95 -2.55
N MET A 38 -1.75 10.25 -2.19
CA MET A 38 -2.41 11.30 -2.95
C MET A 38 -1.39 12.18 -3.65
N GLU A 39 -1.64 12.49 -4.92
CA GLU A 39 -0.92 13.54 -5.63
C GLU A 39 -1.61 14.89 -5.38
N CYS A 40 -0.82 15.90 -5.01
CA CYS A 40 -1.25 17.29 -4.84
C CYS A 40 -0.15 18.23 -5.31
N GLU A 41 -0.46 19.04 -6.31
CA GLU A 41 0.46 20.08 -6.84
C GLU A 41 1.84 19.54 -7.24
N GLY A 42 1.86 18.35 -7.87
CA GLY A 42 3.08 17.69 -8.35
C GLY A 42 3.91 17.00 -7.28
N LYS A 43 3.39 16.87 -6.06
CA LYS A 43 4.00 16.12 -4.95
C LYS A 43 3.07 15.01 -4.49
N TYR A 44 3.64 14.02 -3.84
CA TYR A 44 2.93 12.88 -3.28
C TYR A 44 2.89 12.96 -1.75
N TYR A 45 1.75 12.60 -1.19
CA TYR A 45 1.49 12.67 0.26
C TYR A 45 0.88 11.37 0.73
N THR A 46 1.31 10.89 1.90
CA THR A 46 0.66 9.83 2.65
C THR A 46 0.66 10.17 4.13
N PHE A 47 -0.42 9.83 4.82
CA PHE A 47 -0.60 10.09 6.24
C PHE A 47 -0.49 8.78 7.01
N GLY A 48 -0.04 8.83 8.26
CA GLY A 48 0.09 7.66 9.11
C GLY A 48 -0.54 7.82 10.48
N THR A 49 -0.49 6.76 11.24
CA THR A 49 -0.86 6.77 12.66
C THR A 49 -0.05 7.81 13.43
N GLY A 50 -0.71 8.54 14.33
CA GLY A 50 -0.11 9.60 15.14
C GLY A 50 -0.29 11.02 14.60
N GLY A 51 -0.87 11.21 13.40
CA GLY A 51 -1.18 12.52 12.82
C GLY A 51 -0.11 13.10 11.91
N GLY A 52 1.01 12.40 11.74
CA GLY A 52 2.07 12.74 10.79
C GLY A 52 1.85 12.13 9.41
N GLY A 53 2.86 12.24 8.56
CA GLY A 53 2.89 11.65 7.24
C GLY A 53 4.20 11.91 6.52
N LEU A 54 4.26 11.45 5.29
CA LEU A 54 5.42 11.58 4.42
C LEU A 54 5.06 12.38 3.17
N ILE A 55 6.07 13.06 2.63
CA ILE A 55 6.01 13.81 1.37
C ILE A 55 7.09 13.28 0.44
N SER A 56 6.78 13.21 -0.85
CA SER A 56 7.72 12.88 -1.92
C SER A 56 7.50 13.80 -3.12
N GLU A 57 8.59 14.22 -3.78
CA GLU A 57 8.54 14.97 -5.04
C GLU A 57 8.63 14.04 -6.27
N ASP A 58 9.07 12.81 -6.10
CA ASP A 58 9.34 11.86 -7.17
C ASP A 58 8.61 10.52 -7.03
N GLY A 59 7.84 10.34 -5.94
CA GLY A 59 7.16 9.07 -5.60
C GLY A 59 8.13 7.97 -5.11
N TRP A 60 9.43 8.29 -5.03
CA TRP A 60 10.49 7.35 -4.66
C TRP A 60 11.25 7.76 -3.40
N THR A 61 11.60 9.04 -3.29
CA THR A 61 12.30 9.61 -2.14
C THR A 61 11.26 10.20 -1.17
N TRP A 62 11.17 9.62 0.02
CA TRP A 62 10.16 9.99 1.02
C TRP A 62 10.78 10.59 2.27
N ASN A 63 10.21 11.67 2.74
CA ASN A 63 10.64 12.35 3.97
C ASN A 63 9.43 12.77 4.80
N SER A 64 9.64 12.98 6.10
CA SER A 64 8.62 13.51 6.99
C SER A 64 8.14 14.88 6.53
N GLY A 65 6.83 15.15 6.63
CA GLY A 65 6.25 16.45 6.24
C GLY A 65 4.75 16.44 5.98
N GLY A 66 4.15 15.30 5.74
CA GLY A 66 2.69 15.20 5.63
C GLY A 66 2.04 15.56 6.97
N VAL A 67 1.03 16.42 6.95
CA VAL A 67 0.37 16.92 8.16
C VAL A 67 -1.12 16.63 8.09
N ARG A 68 -1.60 15.96 9.13
CA ARG A 68 -3.01 15.77 9.44
C ARG A 68 -3.26 16.27 10.86
N PRO A 69 -4.28 17.09 11.13
CA PRO A 69 -4.60 17.49 12.49
C PRO A 69 -5.10 16.31 13.34
N GLY A 70 -4.94 16.47 14.64
CA GLY A 70 -5.32 15.45 15.61
C GLY A 70 -4.35 14.27 15.66
N ARG A 71 -4.35 13.63 16.81
CA ARG A 71 -3.74 12.31 16.97
C ARG A 71 -4.80 11.27 16.64
N GLY A 72 -4.41 10.15 16.16
CA GLY A 72 -5.32 9.07 15.82
C GLY A 72 -4.65 8.07 14.93
N ALA A 73 -5.35 7.02 14.58
CA ALA A 73 -4.78 5.88 13.90
C ALA A 73 -5.35 5.71 12.50
N ALA A 74 -4.58 4.97 11.70
CA ALA A 74 -5.00 4.30 10.50
C ALA A 74 -5.83 5.20 9.55
N PRO A 75 -5.22 6.27 9.01
CA PRO A 75 -5.92 7.18 8.12
C PRO A 75 -6.03 6.60 6.71
N ASP A 76 -7.03 7.07 5.98
CA ASP A 76 -7.06 6.98 4.52
C ASP A 76 -7.45 8.32 3.89
N ALA A 77 -7.20 8.46 2.58
CA ALA A 77 -7.43 9.68 1.84
C ALA A 77 -7.98 9.41 0.44
N VAL A 78 -8.89 10.29 0.00
CA VAL A 78 -9.42 10.25 -1.37
C VAL A 78 -9.58 11.67 -1.92
N LYS A 79 -9.24 11.86 -3.20
CA LYS A 79 -9.50 13.13 -3.90
C LYS A 79 -10.89 13.12 -4.49
N ILE A 80 -11.68 14.15 -4.19
CA ILE A 80 -13.03 14.33 -4.72
C ILE A 80 -13.14 15.75 -5.30
N GLY A 81 -13.21 15.84 -6.62
CA GLY A 81 -13.16 17.12 -7.31
C GLY A 81 -11.81 17.83 -7.09
N ASP A 82 -11.86 19.01 -6.51
CA ASP A 82 -10.70 19.90 -6.27
C ASP A 82 -10.18 19.84 -4.82
N ARG A 83 -10.64 18.90 -4.01
CA ARG A 83 -10.29 18.78 -2.59
C ARG A 83 -10.08 17.33 -2.17
N TYR A 84 -9.56 17.16 -0.97
CA TYR A 84 -9.19 15.88 -0.38
C TYR A 84 -10.04 15.62 0.85
N LEU A 85 -10.67 14.46 0.90
CA LEU A 85 -11.29 13.91 2.11
C LEU A 85 -10.28 13.00 2.80
N ILE A 86 -10.05 13.25 4.07
CA ILE A 86 -9.22 12.40 4.92
C ILE A 86 -10.14 11.75 5.95
N ALA A 87 -10.06 10.42 6.06
CA ALA A 87 -10.66 9.66 7.16
C ALA A 87 -9.56 9.21 8.12
N TYR A 88 -9.84 9.17 9.41
CA TYR A 88 -8.92 8.66 10.42
C TYR A 88 -9.69 8.27 11.69
N SER A 89 -9.06 7.53 12.57
CA SER A 89 -9.71 7.05 13.78
C SER A 89 -9.23 7.81 15.01
N ALA A 90 -10.17 8.39 15.74
CA ALA A 90 -9.93 8.81 17.12
C ALA A 90 -10.08 7.55 17.99
N THR A 91 -8.97 7.04 18.49
CA THR A 91 -8.94 5.70 19.03
C THR A 91 -9.17 5.61 20.51
N GLY A 92 -9.79 4.52 20.93
CA GLY A 92 -9.55 3.87 22.18
C GLY A 92 -8.95 2.46 22.03
N GLY A 93 -8.57 2.07 20.81
CA GLY A 93 -8.17 0.71 20.45
C GLY A 93 -6.68 0.40 20.54
N GLY A 94 -6.32 -0.75 20.04
CA GLY A 94 -5.01 -1.37 20.05
C GLY A 94 -4.98 -2.60 20.95
N LEU A 95 -3.93 -3.42 20.82
CA LEU A 95 -3.72 -4.59 21.68
C LEU A 95 -3.78 -4.20 23.15
N GLY A 96 -4.82 -4.65 23.87
CA GLY A 96 -5.07 -4.29 25.26
C GLY A 96 -5.83 -2.99 25.48
N GLY A 97 -6.30 -2.32 24.41
CA GLY A 97 -7.17 -1.15 24.47
C GLY A 97 -8.64 -1.50 24.73
N SER A 98 -9.49 -0.47 24.76
CA SER A 98 -10.92 -0.63 25.06
C SER A 98 -11.75 -1.14 23.89
N HIS A 99 -11.18 -1.36 22.71
CA HIS A 99 -11.89 -1.67 21.44
C HIS A 99 -12.99 -0.65 21.11
N ARG A 100 -12.79 0.58 21.55
CA ARG A 100 -13.70 1.69 21.26
C ARG A 100 -13.00 2.72 20.40
N GLY A 101 -13.56 2.97 19.25
CA GLY A 101 -13.05 3.96 18.32
C GLY A 101 -14.17 4.77 17.69
N THR A 102 -13.77 5.84 17.03
CA THR A 102 -14.65 6.68 16.22
C THR A 102 -13.90 7.05 14.95
N VAL A 103 -14.47 6.72 13.81
CA VAL A 103 -13.93 7.19 12.52
C VAL A 103 -14.44 8.58 12.26
N LEU A 104 -13.51 9.48 11.95
CA LEU A 104 -13.73 10.88 11.66
C LEU A 104 -13.36 11.19 10.23
N THR A 105 -14.07 12.11 9.59
CA THR A 105 -13.73 12.66 8.28
C THR A 105 -13.48 14.16 8.37
N MET A 106 -12.59 14.68 7.53
CA MET A 106 -12.34 16.11 7.37
C MET A 106 -11.84 16.42 5.98
N TRP A 107 -12.06 17.64 5.53
CA TRP A 107 -11.66 18.11 4.20
C TRP A 107 -10.46 19.04 4.26
N ASN A 108 -9.65 19.00 3.20
CA ASN A 108 -8.69 20.03 2.89
C ASN A 108 -8.68 20.30 1.38
N LYS A 109 -8.41 21.53 0.98
CA LYS A 109 -8.31 21.93 -0.42
C LYS A 109 -6.94 21.59 -1.01
N THR A 110 -5.91 21.57 -0.19
CA THR A 110 -4.55 21.21 -0.57
C THR A 110 -3.92 20.30 0.50
N LEU A 111 -2.91 19.51 0.13
CA LEU A 111 -2.12 18.71 1.07
C LEU A 111 -0.76 19.33 1.37
N ASP A 112 -0.39 20.43 0.69
CA ASP A 112 0.85 21.14 0.97
C ASP A 112 0.71 22.01 2.25
N PRO A 113 1.41 21.67 3.34
CA PRO A 113 1.35 22.44 4.59
C PRO A 113 1.91 23.85 4.47
N ASN A 114 2.63 24.18 3.39
CA ASN A 114 3.15 25.52 3.13
C ASN A 114 2.18 26.39 2.31
N SER A 115 1.11 25.83 1.80
CA SER A 115 0.11 26.56 1.02
C SER A 115 -0.73 27.47 1.94
N PRO A 116 -1.07 28.70 1.52
CA PRO A 116 -1.99 29.55 2.26
C PRO A 116 -3.41 28.97 2.36
N ASP A 117 -3.77 28.07 1.47
CA ASP A 117 -5.06 27.36 1.45
C ASP A 117 -5.07 26.09 2.34
N PHE A 118 -3.94 25.76 2.99
CA PHE A 118 -3.84 24.59 3.86
C PHE A 118 -4.65 24.77 5.14
N LYS A 119 -5.87 24.27 5.11
CA LYS A 119 -6.78 24.35 6.24
C LYS A 119 -7.77 23.20 6.23
N TYR A 120 -7.68 22.35 7.22
CA TYR A 120 -8.68 21.32 7.43
C TYR A 120 -9.99 21.88 7.99
N THR A 121 -11.12 21.30 7.58
CA THR A 121 -12.40 21.53 8.23
C THR A 121 -12.42 20.92 9.63
N GLU A 122 -13.47 21.23 10.40
CA GLU A 122 -13.76 20.45 11.60
C GLU A 122 -13.98 18.98 11.23
N ALA A 123 -13.50 18.09 12.09
CA ALA A 123 -13.67 16.66 11.92
C ALA A 123 -15.10 16.25 12.28
N ILE A 124 -15.68 15.35 11.50
CA ILE A 124 -17.06 14.87 11.62
C ILE A 124 -17.02 13.38 11.91
N ALA A 125 -17.67 12.91 12.99
CA ALA A 125 -17.82 11.50 13.27
C ALA A 125 -18.78 10.86 12.24
N VAL A 126 -18.36 9.74 11.65
CA VAL A 126 -19.10 9.01 10.62
C VAL A 126 -19.36 7.56 10.98
N ALA A 127 -18.58 6.99 11.90
CA ALA A 127 -18.81 5.67 12.49
C ALA A 127 -18.27 5.64 13.92
N SER A 128 -18.88 4.83 14.77
CA SER A 128 -18.47 4.66 16.17
C SER A 128 -18.64 3.21 16.59
N SER A 129 -17.78 2.72 17.46
CA SER A 129 -17.96 1.41 18.11
C SER A 129 -19.21 1.38 19.03
N GLU A 130 -19.70 2.56 19.44
CA GLU A 130 -20.96 2.65 20.20
C GLU A 130 -22.21 2.37 19.35
N ASP A 131 -22.10 2.53 18.02
CA ASP A 131 -23.17 2.21 17.08
C ASP A 131 -23.40 0.69 17.00
N ASN A 132 -22.37 -0.10 17.35
CA ASN A 132 -22.41 -1.54 17.24
C ASN A 132 -21.29 -2.19 18.07
N GLU A 133 -21.65 -2.97 19.07
CA GLU A 133 -20.72 -3.56 20.04
C GLU A 133 -19.76 -4.62 19.46
N ASP A 134 -20.05 -5.14 18.27
CA ASP A 134 -19.27 -6.19 17.58
C ASP A 134 -18.32 -5.63 16.51
N CYS A 135 -17.98 -4.36 16.56
CA CYS A 135 -17.08 -3.71 15.64
C CYS A 135 -16.20 -2.69 16.36
N ASP A 136 -14.91 -2.75 16.09
CA ASP A 136 -13.97 -1.72 16.49
C ASP A 136 -13.91 -0.65 15.38
N ALA A 137 -14.43 0.55 15.63
CA ALA A 137 -14.53 1.61 14.61
C ALA A 137 -13.20 2.34 14.43
N ILE A 138 -12.23 1.65 13.85
CA ILE A 138 -10.93 2.16 13.41
C ILE A 138 -10.61 1.64 11.99
N ASP A 139 -9.44 1.97 11.47
CA ASP A 139 -8.91 1.51 10.19
C ASP A 139 -9.80 1.88 8.99
N ALA A 140 -9.89 3.17 8.76
CA ALA A 140 -10.71 3.72 7.69
C ALA A 140 -10.12 3.45 6.31
N GLY A 141 -10.91 2.91 5.38
CA GLY A 141 -10.61 2.81 3.95
C GLY A 141 -11.69 3.48 3.10
N LEU A 142 -11.32 4.36 2.19
CA LEU A 142 -12.23 5.18 1.39
C LEU A 142 -12.24 4.77 -0.08
N LEU A 143 -13.40 4.53 -0.66
CA LEU A 143 -13.59 4.32 -2.09
C LEU A 143 -14.57 5.33 -2.66
N LEU A 144 -14.11 6.24 -3.54
CA LEU A 144 -15.02 6.90 -4.47
C LEU A 144 -15.26 5.94 -5.64
N ASP A 145 -16.46 5.38 -5.69
CA ASP A 145 -16.81 4.36 -6.68
C ASP A 145 -16.82 4.98 -8.08
N PRO A 146 -15.96 4.53 -9.00
CA PRO A 146 -15.89 5.09 -10.35
C PRO A 146 -17.08 4.71 -11.22
N THR A 147 -17.95 3.82 -10.78
CA THR A 147 -19.11 3.36 -11.56
C THR A 147 -20.32 4.25 -11.41
N ASP A 148 -20.53 4.83 -10.22
CA ASP A 148 -21.72 5.62 -9.91
C ASP A 148 -21.43 6.89 -9.10
N GLY A 149 -20.19 7.11 -8.68
CA GLY A 149 -19.76 8.29 -7.91
C GLY A 149 -20.12 8.25 -6.43
N ARG A 150 -20.59 7.12 -5.91
CA ARG A 150 -20.87 6.95 -4.48
C ARG A 150 -19.57 6.86 -3.70
N LEU A 151 -19.59 7.36 -2.48
CA LEU A 151 -18.45 7.30 -1.58
C LEU A 151 -18.70 6.26 -0.50
N TRP A 152 -17.77 5.30 -0.42
CA TRP A 152 -17.83 4.22 0.53
C TRP A 152 -16.71 4.33 1.56
N LEU A 153 -17.00 3.96 2.81
CA LEU A 153 -16.07 3.83 3.90
C LEU A 153 -16.13 2.40 4.44
N SER A 154 -15.02 1.68 4.39
CA SER A 154 -14.81 0.46 5.16
C SER A 154 -14.10 0.79 6.47
N TYR A 155 -14.39 0.05 7.55
CA TYR A 155 -13.74 0.20 8.84
C TYR A 155 -13.93 -1.06 9.70
N GLY A 156 -13.06 -1.24 10.68
CA GLY A 156 -13.13 -2.38 11.61
C GLY A 156 -11.81 -3.11 11.74
N THR A 157 -11.74 -4.01 12.71
CA THR A 157 -10.58 -4.85 12.99
C THR A 157 -10.94 -6.33 13.12
N TYR A 158 -9.92 -7.18 13.32
CA TYR A 158 -10.11 -8.62 13.57
C TYR A 158 -10.76 -8.93 14.93
N PHE A 159 -11.06 -7.93 15.75
CA PHE A 159 -11.86 -8.09 16.99
C PHE A 159 -13.39 -8.10 16.75
N GLY A 160 -13.82 -8.00 15.50
CA GLY A 160 -15.22 -8.01 15.13
C GLY A 160 -15.40 -8.07 13.62
N PHE A 161 -16.45 -7.41 13.14
CA PHE A 161 -16.71 -7.33 11.70
C PHE A 161 -15.99 -6.13 11.08
N ILE A 162 -15.53 -6.31 9.85
CA ILE A 162 -15.30 -5.19 8.94
C ILE A 162 -16.64 -4.75 8.40
N ARG A 163 -16.87 -3.44 8.48
CA ARG A 163 -18.13 -2.81 8.09
C ARG A 163 -17.94 -1.87 6.92
N LEU A 164 -19.00 -1.74 6.14
CA LEU A 164 -19.10 -0.82 5.02
C LEU A 164 -20.28 0.10 5.23
N VAL A 165 -20.08 1.41 5.09
CA VAL A 165 -21.12 2.43 5.10
C VAL A 165 -20.95 3.38 3.92
N GLU A 166 -22.04 4.01 3.49
CA GLU A 166 -22.03 5.04 2.46
C GLU A 166 -21.90 6.42 3.08
N LEU A 167 -21.02 7.23 2.50
CA LEU A 167 -20.85 8.64 2.84
C LEU A 167 -21.36 9.53 1.69
N ASP A 168 -21.82 10.71 2.02
CA ASP A 168 -22.12 11.76 1.05
C ASP A 168 -20.80 12.32 0.49
N PRO A 169 -20.52 12.19 -0.81
CA PRO A 169 -19.27 12.63 -1.43
C PRO A 169 -19.10 14.15 -1.41
N THR A 170 -20.13 14.91 -1.12
CA THR A 170 -20.08 16.38 -1.02
C THR A 170 -19.69 16.85 0.38
N THR A 171 -20.22 16.20 1.40
CA THR A 171 -20.03 16.61 2.80
C THR A 171 -19.04 15.74 3.58
N GLY A 172 -18.81 14.50 3.14
CA GLY A 172 -18.04 13.51 3.88
C GLY A 172 -18.78 12.91 5.08
N LYS A 173 -20.07 13.20 5.24
CA LYS A 173 -20.91 12.66 6.31
C LYS A 173 -21.47 11.30 5.93
N ARG A 174 -21.77 10.48 6.93
CA ARG A 174 -22.54 9.25 6.72
C ARG A 174 -23.92 9.59 6.14
N MET A 175 -24.35 8.82 5.15
CA MET A 175 -25.70 8.96 4.59
C MET A 175 -26.73 8.57 5.63
N GLU A 176 -27.77 9.41 5.78
CA GLU A 176 -28.86 9.16 6.71
C GLU A 176 -29.59 7.86 6.35
N GLY A 177 -29.92 7.04 7.35
CA GLY A 177 -30.57 5.74 7.17
C GLY A 177 -29.70 4.64 6.56
N ASN A 178 -28.39 4.90 6.37
CA ASN A 178 -27.47 3.90 5.87
C ASN A 178 -26.94 3.03 7.02
N GLU A 179 -27.46 1.79 7.13
CA GLU A 179 -27.03 0.83 8.12
C GLU A 179 -25.70 0.18 7.71
N PRO A 180 -24.78 -0.09 8.66
CA PRO A 180 -23.51 -0.73 8.37
C PRO A 180 -23.71 -2.15 7.83
N ILE A 181 -22.97 -2.50 6.79
CA ILE A 181 -22.98 -3.81 6.15
C ILE A 181 -21.72 -4.56 6.58
N ASN A 182 -21.86 -5.77 7.09
CA ASN A 182 -20.71 -6.65 7.38
C ASN A 182 -20.16 -7.22 6.07
N ILE A 183 -18.83 -7.06 5.85
CA ILE A 183 -18.18 -7.47 4.60
C ILE A 183 -17.00 -8.42 4.79
N ALA A 184 -16.41 -8.49 5.98
CA ALA A 184 -15.32 -9.43 6.30
C ALA A 184 -15.21 -9.64 7.81
N ILE A 185 -14.40 -10.64 8.20
CA ILE A 185 -13.91 -10.89 9.55
C ILE A 185 -12.43 -11.27 9.48
N ASP A 186 -11.77 -11.38 10.64
CA ASP A 186 -10.40 -11.90 10.78
C ASP A 186 -9.36 -11.11 9.97
N CYS A 187 -9.62 -9.85 9.76
CA CYS A 187 -8.69 -8.90 9.15
C CYS A 187 -8.96 -7.48 9.65
N GLU A 188 -8.07 -6.56 9.31
CA GLU A 188 -8.19 -5.14 9.60
C GLU A 188 -7.59 -4.31 8.45
N ALA A 189 -7.54 -2.97 8.61
CA ALA A 189 -6.91 -2.06 7.64
C ALA A 189 -7.36 -2.35 6.20
N THR A 190 -8.68 -2.36 6.01
CA THR A 190 -9.27 -2.72 4.72
C THR A 190 -9.37 -1.51 3.80
N ASP A 191 -9.12 -1.74 2.51
CA ASP A 191 -9.41 -0.79 1.44
C ASP A 191 -10.03 -1.50 0.24
N LEU A 192 -10.71 -0.73 -0.60
CA LEU A 192 -11.45 -1.22 -1.74
C LEU A 192 -10.84 -0.73 -3.05
N ILE A 193 -10.76 -1.63 -4.03
CA ILE A 193 -10.43 -1.29 -5.43
C ILE A 193 -11.57 -1.74 -6.33
N TYR A 194 -11.96 -0.90 -7.30
CA TYR A 194 -12.78 -1.32 -8.43
C TYR A 194 -11.91 -1.50 -9.67
N ARG A 195 -12.03 -2.66 -10.34
CA ARG A 195 -11.32 -2.94 -11.59
C ARG A 195 -12.09 -3.95 -12.46
N ASN A 196 -12.33 -3.59 -13.71
CA ASN A 196 -12.92 -4.47 -14.72
C ASN A 196 -14.22 -5.17 -14.28
N GLY A 197 -15.10 -4.44 -13.60
CA GLY A 197 -16.40 -4.98 -13.14
C GLY A 197 -16.32 -5.82 -11.86
N TRP A 198 -15.20 -5.77 -11.15
CA TRP A 198 -15.01 -6.37 -9.84
C TRP A 198 -14.62 -5.34 -8.78
N TYR A 199 -15.18 -5.47 -7.61
CA TYR A 199 -14.69 -4.85 -6.38
C TYR A 199 -13.78 -5.85 -5.67
N TYR A 200 -12.63 -5.38 -5.24
CA TYR A 200 -11.65 -6.14 -4.48
C TYR A 200 -11.56 -5.50 -3.10
N LEU A 201 -11.83 -6.30 -2.07
CA LEU A 201 -11.60 -5.93 -0.68
C LEU A 201 -10.25 -6.48 -0.26
N LEU A 202 -9.28 -5.60 -0.06
CA LEU A 202 -8.00 -5.94 0.51
C LEU A 202 -8.06 -5.72 2.01
N GLY A 203 -7.48 -6.62 2.78
CA GLY A 203 -7.42 -6.52 4.23
C GLY A 203 -6.10 -7.06 4.74
N THR A 204 -5.73 -6.66 5.95
CA THR A 204 -4.54 -7.13 6.64
C THR A 204 -4.93 -8.18 7.66
N HIS A 205 -4.36 -9.36 7.51
CA HIS A 205 -4.53 -10.49 8.41
C HIS A 205 -3.28 -10.69 9.26
N GLY A 206 -3.41 -11.25 10.46
CA GLY A 206 -2.32 -11.51 11.39
C GLY A 206 -2.23 -10.48 12.52
N THR A 207 -1.06 -10.34 13.14
CA THR A 207 -0.87 -9.51 14.34
C THR A 207 -0.14 -8.22 14.04
N CYS A 208 -0.75 -7.08 14.44
CA CYS A 208 -0.18 -5.74 14.42
C CYS A 208 0.84 -5.53 15.53
N CYS A 209 1.65 -4.49 15.34
CA CYS A 209 2.34 -3.77 16.42
C CYS A 209 3.34 -4.62 17.22
N ASP A 210 3.87 -5.68 16.60
CA ASP A 210 4.82 -6.62 17.19
C ASP A 210 6.20 -6.57 16.47
N GLY A 211 6.41 -5.55 15.63
CA GLY A 211 7.67 -5.31 14.94
C GLY A 211 8.20 -6.55 14.21
N PRO A 212 9.41 -7.04 14.57
CA PRO A 212 10.00 -8.22 13.93
C PRO A 212 9.20 -9.52 14.07
N ASN A 213 8.31 -9.62 15.04
CA ASN A 213 7.48 -10.79 15.28
C ASN A 213 6.10 -10.71 14.62
N SER A 214 5.76 -9.58 14.02
CA SER A 214 4.48 -9.38 13.34
C SER A 214 4.25 -10.46 12.30
N THR A 215 3.03 -10.99 12.28
CA THR A 215 2.56 -11.98 11.30
C THR A 215 1.70 -11.36 10.22
N TYR A 216 1.64 -10.04 10.14
CA TYR A 216 0.88 -9.31 9.15
C TYR A 216 1.13 -9.81 7.73
N ASN A 217 0.07 -9.88 6.98
CA ASN A 217 0.06 -10.19 5.55
C ASN A 217 -1.19 -9.59 4.92
N ILE A 218 -1.13 -9.26 3.63
CA ILE A 218 -2.26 -8.67 2.90
C ILE A 218 -2.99 -9.76 2.15
N VAL A 219 -4.30 -9.84 2.33
CA VAL A 219 -5.21 -10.79 1.68
C VAL A 219 -6.29 -10.05 0.89
N VAL A 220 -6.98 -10.74 -0.03
CA VAL A 220 -8.02 -10.16 -0.86
C VAL A 220 -9.16 -11.13 -1.14
N GLY A 221 -10.38 -10.61 -1.09
CA GLY A 221 -11.57 -11.19 -1.70
C GLY A 221 -12.14 -10.28 -2.79
N ARG A 222 -12.99 -10.79 -3.67
CA ARG A 222 -13.62 -9.99 -4.72
C ARG A 222 -15.12 -10.23 -4.83
N SER A 223 -15.85 -9.22 -5.30
CA SER A 223 -17.29 -9.23 -5.50
C SER A 223 -17.70 -8.49 -6.77
N ARG A 224 -18.90 -8.78 -7.30
CA ARG A 224 -19.53 -7.96 -8.34
C ARG A 224 -20.29 -6.75 -7.78
N LYS A 225 -20.47 -6.69 -6.49
CA LYS A 225 -21.14 -5.59 -5.78
C LYS A 225 -20.21 -5.04 -4.70
N VAL A 226 -20.20 -3.74 -4.52
CA VAL A 226 -19.42 -3.09 -3.46
C VAL A 226 -19.81 -3.58 -2.07
N THR A 227 -21.06 -4.00 -1.88
CA THR A 227 -21.58 -4.55 -0.62
C THR A 227 -21.29 -6.03 -0.39
N GLY A 228 -20.49 -6.67 -1.27
CA GLY A 228 -20.15 -8.10 -1.17
C GLY A 228 -21.23 -9.04 -1.78
N PRO A 229 -21.17 -10.36 -1.47
CA PRO A 229 -20.12 -11.02 -0.69
C PRO A 229 -18.74 -10.99 -1.37
N TYR A 230 -17.68 -10.90 -0.58
CA TYR A 230 -16.29 -10.92 -1.07
C TYR A 230 -15.72 -12.32 -0.96
N ILE A 231 -15.50 -12.95 -2.09
CA ILE A 231 -15.10 -14.37 -2.18
C ILE A 231 -13.64 -14.45 -2.63
N ASP A 232 -12.87 -15.31 -2.00
CA ASP A 232 -11.48 -15.59 -2.38
C ASP A 232 -11.38 -16.52 -3.60
N ASN A 233 -10.16 -16.83 -4.02
CA ASN A 233 -9.90 -17.70 -5.17
C ASN A 233 -10.19 -19.20 -4.92
N MET A 234 -10.51 -19.57 -3.68
CA MET A 234 -10.91 -20.93 -3.30
C MET A 234 -12.44 -21.05 -3.11
N GLY A 235 -13.16 -19.93 -3.26
CA GLY A 235 -14.61 -19.88 -3.08
C GLY A 235 -15.08 -19.63 -1.65
N ARG A 236 -14.17 -19.23 -0.73
CA ARG A 236 -14.50 -18.93 0.66
C ARG A 236 -14.84 -17.46 0.82
N ASP A 237 -15.90 -17.16 1.56
CA ASP A 237 -16.31 -15.79 1.88
C ASP A 237 -15.36 -15.16 2.92
N MET A 238 -15.05 -13.87 2.76
CA MET A 238 -14.30 -13.11 3.77
C MET A 238 -15.08 -12.95 5.08
N LEU A 239 -16.40 -13.07 5.07
CA LEU A 239 -17.22 -13.21 6.28
C LEU A 239 -17.03 -14.55 7.01
N GLU A 240 -16.35 -15.51 6.39
CA GLU A 240 -15.94 -16.79 6.95
C GLU A 240 -14.42 -16.90 7.13
N GLY A 241 -13.69 -15.77 7.08
CA GLY A 241 -12.24 -15.70 7.14
C GLY A 241 -11.55 -16.19 5.87
N GLY A 242 -12.19 -16.05 4.70
CA GLY A 242 -11.57 -16.23 3.39
C GLY A 242 -10.57 -15.11 3.09
N GLY A 243 -9.72 -15.33 2.10
CA GLY A 243 -8.77 -14.33 1.63
C GLY A 243 -7.60 -14.93 0.86
N LYS A 244 -7.40 -14.47 -0.36
CA LYS A 244 -6.25 -14.86 -1.18
C LYS A 244 -5.05 -14.00 -0.82
N MET A 245 -3.90 -14.60 -0.55
CA MET A 245 -2.65 -13.88 -0.29
C MET A 245 -2.26 -12.95 -1.44
N VAL A 246 -1.94 -11.70 -1.12
CA VAL A 246 -1.41 -10.67 -2.02
C VAL A 246 0.05 -10.37 -1.70
N LEU A 247 0.38 -10.18 -0.42
CA LEU A 247 1.73 -9.87 0.05
C LEU A 247 1.96 -10.48 1.43
N ALA A 248 3.13 -11.09 1.61
CA ALA A 248 3.59 -11.65 2.88
C ALA A 248 5.00 -11.16 3.20
N ALA A 249 5.50 -11.51 4.39
CA ALA A 249 6.88 -11.25 4.79
C ALA A 249 7.88 -11.86 3.80
N GLY A 250 8.97 -11.15 3.55
CA GLY A 250 10.04 -11.59 2.66
C GLY A 250 11.15 -10.55 2.54
N ASN A 251 12.26 -10.89 1.92
CA ASN A 251 13.35 -9.95 1.62
C ASN A 251 13.81 -9.12 2.82
N ARG A 252 13.92 -9.74 4.03
CA ARG A 252 14.29 -9.08 5.28
C ARG A 252 13.29 -8.00 5.75
N GLN A 253 12.05 -8.08 5.29
CA GLN A 253 10.92 -7.26 5.71
C GLN A 253 9.82 -8.14 6.27
N THR A 254 9.24 -7.75 7.40
CA THR A 254 8.26 -8.53 8.16
C THR A 254 6.98 -7.72 8.38
N GLY A 255 5.87 -8.42 8.34
CA GLY A 255 4.57 -7.85 8.68
C GLY A 255 4.08 -6.79 7.70
N PRO A 256 3.93 -7.08 6.39
CA PRO A 256 3.30 -6.14 5.47
C PRO A 256 1.82 -5.98 5.78
N GLY A 257 1.38 -4.76 5.97
CA GLY A 257 -0.01 -4.46 6.28
C GLY A 257 -0.44 -3.06 5.89
N HIS A 258 -1.70 -2.78 6.12
CA HIS A 258 -2.34 -1.51 5.83
C HIS A 258 -2.19 -1.11 4.36
N PHE A 259 -2.93 -1.80 3.51
CA PHE A 259 -2.96 -1.54 2.08
C PHE A 259 -3.50 -0.14 1.78
N GLY A 260 -2.80 0.60 0.93
CA GLY A 260 -3.25 1.84 0.33
C GLY A 260 -3.06 1.81 -1.19
N ARG A 261 -3.81 2.62 -1.90
CA ARG A 261 -3.69 2.78 -3.34
C ARG A 261 -2.61 3.80 -3.66
N PHE A 262 -1.94 3.58 -4.77
CA PHE A 262 -1.06 4.57 -5.37
C PHE A 262 -1.12 4.44 -6.88
N ILE A 263 -1.78 5.38 -7.54
CA ILE A 263 -1.92 5.42 -8.99
C ILE A 263 -0.99 6.51 -9.52
N GLU A 264 -0.02 6.11 -10.34
CA GLU A 264 0.85 7.05 -11.05
C GLU A 264 0.33 7.34 -12.45
N THR A 265 0.73 8.49 -12.97
CA THR A 265 0.36 8.95 -14.32
C THR A 265 1.07 8.19 -15.44
N ASP A 266 2.08 7.39 -15.13
CA ASP A 266 2.81 6.52 -16.07
C ASP A 266 2.03 5.26 -16.47
N GLY A 267 0.83 5.06 -15.90
CA GLY A 267 -0.04 3.93 -16.18
C GLY A 267 0.35 2.63 -15.48
N VAL A 268 1.32 2.66 -14.56
CA VAL A 268 1.65 1.53 -13.70
C VAL A 268 0.80 1.61 -12.43
N GLU A 269 -0.08 0.64 -12.24
CA GLU A 269 -0.82 0.51 -10.97
C GLU A 269 0.16 0.12 -9.85
N LYS A 270 0.11 0.84 -8.73
CA LYS A 270 0.91 0.57 -7.55
C LYS A 270 0.04 0.51 -6.30
N MET A 271 0.57 -0.13 -5.29
CA MET A 271 0.02 -0.15 -3.94
C MET A 271 1.06 0.37 -2.96
N SER A 272 0.59 0.95 -1.87
CA SER A 272 1.40 1.21 -0.68
C SER A 272 0.99 0.28 0.46
N CYS A 273 1.89 0.06 1.37
CA CYS A 273 1.67 -0.56 2.67
C CYS A 273 2.80 -0.14 3.61
N HIS A 274 2.75 -0.52 4.86
CA HIS A 274 3.97 -0.56 5.67
C HIS A 274 4.46 -2.00 5.82
N PHE A 275 5.74 -2.15 6.14
CA PHE A 275 6.25 -3.32 6.83
C PHE A 275 6.44 -2.96 8.29
N GLU A 276 6.00 -3.82 9.20
CA GLU A 276 6.19 -3.63 10.64
C GLU A 276 7.67 -3.52 11.01
N ALA A 277 8.52 -4.29 10.34
CA ALA A 277 9.96 -4.22 10.51
C ALA A 277 10.72 -4.42 9.20
N ASP A 278 11.62 -3.48 8.91
CA ASP A 278 12.64 -3.60 7.86
C ASP A 278 14.01 -3.80 8.50
N PHE A 279 14.59 -4.99 8.37
CA PHE A 279 15.87 -5.33 8.98
C PHE A 279 17.07 -4.63 8.34
N ASP A 280 16.93 -4.13 7.12
CA ASP A 280 17.96 -3.30 6.50
C ASP A 280 17.89 -1.84 7.00
N ARG A 281 16.83 -1.49 7.74
CA ARG A 281 16.59 -0.18 8.38
C ARG A 281 16.46 -0.28 9.90
N GLY A 282 17.16 -1.25 10.51
CA GLY A 282 17.20 -1.43 11.97
C GLY A 282 15.92 -1.94 12.59
N GLY A 283 15.07 -2.64 11.84
CA GLY A 283 13.81 -3.20 12.32
C GLY A 283 12.71 -2.15 12.54
N ARG A 284 12.81 -1.00 11.90
CA ARG A 284 11.79 0.07 11.98
C ARG A 284 10.67 -0.20 10.98
N SER A 285 9.47 0.31 11.31
CA SER A 285 8.36 0.32 10.37
C SER A 285 8.62 1.30 9.22
N VAL A 286 8.36 0.87 7.99
CA VAL A 286 8.68 1.63 6.78
C VAL A 286 7.56 1.57 5.75
N LEU A 287 7.39 2.65 5.01
CA LEU A 287 6.58 2.68 3.79
C LEU A 287 7.17 1.73 2.76
N ALA A 288 6.33 0.92 2.15
CA ALA A 288 6.64 0.14 0.97
C ALA A 288 5.67 0.48 -0.16
N ILE A 289 6.21 0.69 -1.36
CA ILE A 289 5.42 0.88 -2.57
C ILE A 289 5.78 -0.25 -3.51
N ARG A 290 4.78 -0.99 -3.97
CA ARG A 290 4.93 -2.16 -4.83
C ARG A 290 4.08 -2.03 -6.08
N PRO A 291 4.54 -2.50 -7.24
CA PRO A 291 3.65 -2.68 -8.38
C PRO A 291 2.47 -3.57 -8.00
N LEU A 292 1.26 -3.16 -8.36
CA LEU A 292 0.06 -3.98 -8.21
C LEU A 292 -0.19 -4.68 -9.55
N LEU A 293 0.24 -5.93 -9.64
CA LEU A 293 0.13 -6.76 -10.82
C LEU A 293 -1.18 -7.56 -10.79
N TRP A 294 -1.61 -8.04 -11.96
CA TRP A 294 -2.85 -8.77 -12.09
C TRP A 294 -2.62 -10.12 -12.78
N LYS A 295 -2.93 -11.21 -12.10
CA LYS A 295 -2.87 -12.57 -12.63
C LYS A 295 -4.23 -13.23 -12.52
N ASN A 296 -4.81 -13.62 -13.66
CA ASN A 296 -6.15 -14.21 -13.72
C ASN A 296 -7.21 -13.37 -12.98
N GLU A 297 -7.17 -12.05 -13.17
CA GLU A 297 -8.04 -11.07 -12.49
C GLU A 297 -7.88 -11.03 -10.95
N TRP A 298 -6.74 -11.45 -10.42
CA TRP A 298 -6.40 -11.32 -9.01
C TRP A 298 -5.18 -10.43 -8.83
N PRO A 299 -5.20 -9.53 -7.83
CA PRO A 299 -4.04 -8.70 -7.53
C PRO A 299 -2.90 -9.53 -6.94
N VAL A 300 -1.69 -9.14 -7.27
CA VAL A 300 -0.44 -9.70 -6.76
C VAL A 300 0.53 -8.55 -6.57
N ALA A 301 1.15 -8.45 -5.41
CA ALA A 301 2.22 -7.47 -5.20
C ALA A 301 3.47 -7.89 -5.97
N GLY A 302 3.97 -6.99 -6.82
CA GLY A 302 5.24 -7.16 -7.52
C GLY A 302 6.42 -6.76 -6.66
N GLU A 303 7.62 -7.06 -7.15
CA GLU A 303 8.87 -6.57 -6.56
C GLU A 303 9.22 -5.17 -7.08
N VAL A 304 9.93 -4.39 -6.27
CA VAL A 304 10.40 -3.07 -6.65
C VAL A 304 11.80 -3.17 -7.22
N PHE A 305 11.98 -2.58 -8.40
CA PHE A 305 13.29 -2.44 -9.03
C PHE A 305 13.59 -0.96 -9.24
N LYS A 306 14.76 -0.52 -8.80
CA LYS A 306 15.29 0.80 -9.18
C LYS A 306 15.50 0.83 -10.70
N GLU A 307 15.24 1.96 -11.33
CA GLU A 307 15.56 2.11 -12.77
C GLU A 307 17.04 1.79 -13.01
N GLY A 308 17.32 0.90 -13.97
CA GLY A 308 18.67 0.45 -14.22
C GLY A 308 18.73 -0.58 -15.34
N THR A 309 19.94 -1.06 -15.60
CA THR A 309 20.17 -2.18 -16.51
C THR A 309 20.40 -3.44 -15.68
N TYR A 310 19.58 -4.44 -15.90
CA TYR A 310 19.63 -5.68 -15.15
C TYR A 310 19.92 -6.86 -16.07
N GLU A 311 20.70 -7.81 -15.59
CA GLU A 311 20.83 -9.14 -16.19
C GLU A 311 19.81 -10.05 -15.49
N ILE A 312 18.93 -10.67 -16.30
CA ILE A 312 17.93 -11.59 -15.78
C ILE A 312 18.48 -12.99 -15.93
N GLU A 313 18.75 -13.63 -14.79
CA GLU A 313 19.14 -15.04 -14.77
C GLU A 313 17.95 -15.89 -14.28
N SER A 314 17.76 -17.03 -14.95
CA SER A 314 16.85 -18.06 -14.44
C SER A 314 17.53 -18.80 -13.28
N GLU A 315 16.82 -19.05 -12.18
CA GLU A 315 17.28 -19.96 -11.12
C GLU A 315 17.63 -21.37 -11.66
N ARG A 316 17.01 -21.73 -12.77
CA ARG A 316 17.32 -22.96 -13.48
C ARG A 316 18.49 -22.73 -14.45
N ARG A 317 19.63 -23.35 -14.18
CA ARG A 317 20.84 -23.21 -15.01
C ARG A 317 20.57 -23.55 -16.48
N GLY A 318 21.06 -22.70 -17.38
CA GLY A 318 20.95 -22.89 -18.82
C GLY A 318 19.70 -22.31 -19.47
N TYR A 319 18.89 -21.58 -18.72
CA TYR A 319 17.72 -20.88 -19.24
C TYR A 319 17.90 -19.36 -19.06
N ALA A 320 17.44 -18.60 -20.03
CA ALA A 320 17.37 -17.14 -19.98
C ALA A 320 15.99 -16.67 -20.49
N LEU A 321 15.60 -15.47 -20.10
CA LEU A 321 14.40 -14.83 -20.61
C LEU A 321 14.75 -14.12 -21.90
N GLU A 322 14.03 -14.45 -22.99
CA GLU A 322 14.07 -13.72 -24.25
C GLU A 322 12.80 -12.89 -24.41
N LEU A 323 12.96 -11.58 -24.62
CA LEU A 323 11.86 -10.70 -25.01
C LEU A 323 11.73 -10.75 -26.53
N SER A 324 10.67 -11.40 -27.04
CA SER A 324 10.25 -11.20 -28.42
C SER A 324 9.14 -10.16 -28.47
N VAL A 325 8.93 -9.54 -29.63
CA VAL A 325 8.01 -8.41 -29.82
C VAL A 325 6.56 -8.76 -29.44
N ASP A 326 6.22 -10.03 -29.39
CA ASP A 326 4.86 -10.51 -29.13
C ASP A 326 4.69 -11.49 -27.98
N PHE A 327 5.79 -12.09 -27.45
CA PHE A 327 5.70 -13.09 -26.36
C PHE A 327 7.01 -13.17 -25.58
N VAL A 328 6.90 -13.46 -24.27
CA VAL A 328 8.02 -13.90 -23.47
C VAL A 328 8.21 -15.39 -23.69
N ARG A 329 9.32 -15.80 -24.29
CA ARG A 329 9.68 -17.19 -24.53
C ARG A 329 10.93 -17.56 -23.74
N MET A 330 10.90 -18.69 -23.07
CA MET A 330 12.08 -19.26 -22.40
C MET A 330 12.81 -20.17 -23.39
N GLU A 331 14.04 -19.80 -23.76
CA GLU A 331 14.92 -20.67 -24.56
C GLU A 331 16.25 -20.90 -23.82
N GLY A 332 16.85 -22.07 -24.04
CA GLY A 332 18.10 -22.43 -23.39
C GLY A 332 19.29 -21.65 -24.01
N GLY A 333 19.95 -20.86 -23.16
CA GLY A 333 21.12 -20.07 -23.54
C GLY A 333 21.25 -18.79 -22.70
N ARG A 334 22.46 -18.24 -22.59
CA ARG A 334 22.69 -16.93 -21.99
C ARG A 334 22.57 -15.86 -23.08
N HIS A 335 21.62 -14.96 -22.96
CA HIS A 335 21.54 -13.79 -23.82
C HIS A 335 21.73 -12.52 -22.98
N ARG A 336 22.62 -11.62 -23.44
CA ARG A 336 22.78 -10.28 -22.90
C ARG A 336 21.81 -9.34 -23.60
N PHE A 337 20.94 -8.70 -22.85
CA PHE A 337 20.03 -7.69 -23.38
C PHE A 337 20.68 -6.31 -23.33
N GLY A 338 20.89 -5.71 -24.50
CA GLY A 338 21.46 -4.38 -24.66
C GLY A 338 20.45 -3.25 -24.80
N LYS A 339 19.17 -3.45 -24.42
CA LYS A 339 18.16 -2.40 -24.47
C LYS A 339 17.61 -2.10 -23.08
N LYS A 340 17.41 -0.81 -22.81
CA LYS A 340 16.75 -0.30 -21.62
C LYS A 340 15.34 -0.90 -21.57
N VAL A 341 15.10 -1.77 -20.60
CA VAL A 341 13.77 -2.31 -20.32
C VAL A 341 13.18 -1.44 -19.23
N THR A 342 12.23 -0.61 -19.57
CA THR A 342 11.62 0.35 -18.64
C THR A 342 10.57 -0.28 -17.73
N ASN A 343 10.03 -1.43 -18.09
CA ASN A 343 9.04 -2.13 -17.27
C ASN A 343 9.24 -3.65 -17.44
N LEU A 344 9.96 -4.27 -16.54
CA LEU A 344 10.06 -5.72 -16.48
C LEU A 344 9.30 -6.23 -15.26
N PHE A 345 8.26 -6.98 -15.51
CA PHE A 345 7.51 -7.65 -14.46
C PHE A 345 7.97 -9.11 -14.40
N CYS A 346 8.53 -9.52 -13.25
CA CYS A 346 8.69 -10.94 -12.97
C CYS A 346 7.33 -11.50 -12.54
N LEU A 347 6.83 -12.47 -13.27
CA LEU A 347 5.65 -13.25 -12.94
C LEU A 347 6.03 -14.42 -12.00
#